data_00ab8f8d0cd6770ff72f4c9382882475
#
_entry.id   00ab8f8d0cd6770ff72f4c9382882475
#
_cell.length_a   1.000
_cell.length_b   1.000
_cell.length_c   1.000
_cell.angle_alpha   90.00
_cell.angle_beta   90.00
_cell.angle_gamma   90.00
#
_symmetry.space_group_name_H-M   'P 1'
#
loop_
_entity.id
_entity.type
_entity.pdbx_description
1 polymer ?
#
loop_
_entity_poly.entity_id
_entity_poly.type
_entity_poly.pdbx_seq_one_letter_code
_entity_poly.pdbx_strand_id
1 'polypeptide(L)'
;MSTQHHYAVWGNPIVQSKSPLIHTIFAKTTGKTLDYVAKLGDLEQFEQQLATFFQQGANGCNITAPFKERAFKLADQHSERCRLAQACNTLKRLEDGSLFADNTDGAGLVTDLQRLGWLQPDQHILLLGAGGATKGVLYPLLQAKQQITLANRTLEKAMALAEKFSVYGNIQATTLQDIPPQHFDVVINATSSGLHGQVAPVADEVLLRCAAAYDMQYTPSGITPFIQHCRHLGLQHCSDGLGMLVAQAAHSFLLWEGVMPQINEMLNERGWLEK
;
A
#
# COMPACT_ATOMS: atom_id res chain seq x y z
N MET A 1 25.62 17.90 17.36
CA MET A 1 24.16 17.98 17.55
C MET A 1 23.54 17.21 16.39
N SER A 2 22.77 16.14 16.63
CA SER A 2 22.07 15.45 15.54
C SER A 2 21.04 16.43 14.96
N THR A 3 21.13 16.71 13.66
CA THR A 3 20.11 17.50 12.97
C THR A 3 18.80 16.73 13.02
N GLN A 4 17.78 17.36 13.57
CA GLN A 4 16.44 16.79 13.61
C GLN A 4 15.87 16.80 12.20
N HIS A 5 15.46 15.63 11.68
CA HIS A 5 14.82 15.53 10.38
C HIS A 5 13.32 15.80 10.48
N HIS A 6 12.76 16.48 9.47
CA HIS A 6 11.37 16.88 9.44
C HIS A 6 10.60 16.17 8.33
N TYR A 7 9.54 15.49 8.72
CA TYR A 7 8.67 14.74 7.83
C TYR A 7 7.20 15.03 8.06
N ALA A 8 6.37 14.68 7.11
CA ALA A 8 4.92 14.80 7.24
C ALA A 8 4.19 13.69 6.47
N VAL A 9 2.90 13.50 6.75
CA VAL A 9 1.96 12.87 5.83
C VAL A 9 0.94 13.91 5.36
N TRP A 10 0.73 13.99 4.04
CA TRP A 10 -0.24 14.87 3.41
C TRP A 10 -1.43 14.09 2.87
N GLY A 11 -2.64 14.55 3.15
CA GLY A 11 -3.89 13.95 2.68
C GLY A 11 -5.10 14.84 2.93
N ASN A 12 -6.26 14.47 2.38
CA ASN A 12 -7.51 15.15 2.67
C ASN A 12 -8.70 14.18 2.53
N PRO A 13 -9.33 13.75 3.65
CA PRO A 13 -9.01 14.06 5.05
C PRO A 13 -7.71 13.41 5.54
N ILE A 14 -7.15 13.85 6.67
CA ILE A 14 -5.88 13.34 7.21
C ILE A 14 -5.91 13.03 8.70
N VAL A 15 -6.91 13.49 9.42
CA VAL A 15 -7.00 13.39 10.88
C VAL A 15 -6.90 11.96 11.42
N GLN A 16 -7.37 10.99 10.63
CA GLN A 16 -7.35 9.56 10.98
C GLN A 16 -6.01 8.87 10.72
N SER A 17 -5.01 9.57 10.13
CA SER A 17 -3.73 8.96 9.76
C SER A 17 -2.96 8.48 10.98
N LYS A 18 -2.53 7.22 10.94
CA LYS A 18 -1.66 6.60 11.95
C LYS A 18 -0.17 6.76 11.66
N SER A 19 0.19 7.34 10.52
CA SER A 19 1.59 7.53 10.11
C SER A 19 2.44 8.30 11.14
N PRO A 20 1.96 9.38 11.79
CA PRO A 20 2.76 10.07 12.80
C PRO A 20 3.17 9.15 13.96
N LEU A 21 2.23 8.35 14.46
CA LEU A 21 2.51 7.41 15.55
C LEU A 21 3.48 6.31 15.09
N ILE A 22 3.27 5.73 13.89
CA ILE A 22 4.13 4.68 13.33
C ILE A 22 5.58 5.19 13.21
N HIS A 23 5.79 6.35 12.61
CA HIS A 23 7.12 6.92 12.42
C HIS A 23 7.78 7.35 13.72
N THR A 24 7.02 7.80 14.73
CA THR A 24 7.52 8.06 16.09
C THR A 24 8.06 6.78 16.74
N ILE A 25 7.35 5.66 16.61
CA ILE A 25 7.80 4.36 17.12
C ILE A 25 9.06 3.91 16.36
N PHE A 26 9.10 4.03 15.04
CA PHE A 26 10.28 3.70 14.24
C PHE A 26 11.50 4.53 14.63
N ALA A 27 11.33 5.84 14.83
CA ALA A 27 12.41 6.70 15.31
C ALA A 27 12.99 6.20 16.64
N LYS A 28 12.10 5.92 17.61
CA LYS A 28 12.50 5.43 18.92
C LYS A 28 13.25 4.09 18.85
N THR A 29 12.74 3.13 18.09
CA THR A 29 13.32 1.77 18.01
C THR A 29 14.63 1.72 17.20
N THR A 30 14.85 2.69 16.30
CA THR A 30 16.07 2.78 15.49
C THR A 30 17.09 3.80 16.01
N GLY A 31 16.80 4.50 17.10
CA GLY A 31 17.67 5.54 17.67
C GLY A 31 17.79 6.79 16.79
N LYS A 32 16.82 7.03 15.90
CA LYS A 32 16.76 8.23 15.06
C LYS A 32 15.98 9.35 15.73
N THR A 33 16.34 10.60 15.40
CA THR A 33 15.65 11.80 15.89
C THR A 33 14.95 12.47 14.72
N LEU A 34 13.62 12.47 14.72
CA LEU A 34 12.82 13.10 13.69
C LEU A 34 11.53 13.70 14.27
N ASP A 35 10.97 14.64 13.53
CA ASP A 35 9.63 15.16 13.71
C ASP A 35 8.76 14.69 12.55
N TYR A 36 7.57 14.17 12.86
CA TYR A 36 6.64 13.67 11.85
C TYR A 36 5.22 14.09 12.19
N VAL A 37 4.60 14.88 11.31
CA VAL A 37 3.29 15.48 11.54
C VAL A 37 2.29 15.12 10.43
N ALA A 38 0.98 15.17 10.74
CA ALA A 38 -0.07 15.12 9.74
C ALA A 38 -0.39 16.52 9.23
N LYS A 39 -0.50 16.70 7.93
CA LYS A 39 -0.83 17.96 7.25
C LYS A 39 -2.05 17.79 6.35
N LEU A 40 -3.08 18.60 6.60
CA LEU A 40 -4.24 18.66 5.72
C LEU A 40 -3.85 19.41 4.44
N GLY A 41 -3.88 18.68 3.33
CA GLY A 41 -3.64 19.27 2.00
C GLY A 41 -4.87 20.02 1.50
N ASP A 42 -4.68 21.23 1.00
CA ASP A 42 -5.72 21.95 0.29
C ASP A 42 -5.91 21.36 -1.12
N LEU A 43 -7.16 21.17 -1.53
CA LEU A 43 -7.46 20.52 -2.81
C LEU A 43 -7.00 21.35 -4.01
N GLU A 44 -6.93 22.67 -3.89
CA GLU A 44 -6.54 23.59 -4.97
C GLU A 44 -5.06 24.02 -4.87
N GLN A 45 -4.52 24.14 -3.63
CA GLN A 45 -3.20 24.72 -3.40
C GLN A 45 -2.16 23.69 -2.94
N PHE A 46 -2.42 22.39 -3.10
CA PHE A 46 -1.54 21.30 -2.60
C PHE A 46 -0.08 21.46 -3.07
N GLU A 47 0.14 21.74 -4.36
CA GLU A 47 1.48 21.87 -4.94
C GLU A 47 2.26 23.03 -4.28
N GLN A 48 1.60 24.16 -4.07
CA GLN A 48 2.21 25.33 -3.43
C GLN A 48 2.52 25.06 -1.94
N GLN A 49 1.59 24.41 -1.23
CA GLN A 49 1.81 24.00 0.16
C GLN A 49 2.98 23.02 0.27
N LEU A 50 3.08 22.05 -0.63
CA LEU A 50 4.15 21.08 -0.65
C LEU A 50 5.50 21.73 -0.98
N ALA A 51 5.56 22.64 -1.96
CA ALA A 51 6.76 23.40 -2.28
C ALA A 51 7.23 24.23 -1.07
N THR A 52 6.32 24.93 -0.40
CA THR A 52 6.64 25.71 0.83
C THR A 52 7.19 24.81 1.94
N PHE A 53 6.62 23.61 2.12
CA PHE A 53 7.09 22.64 3.11
C PHE A 53 8.55 22.22 2.88
N PHE A 54 8.93 21.95 1.63
CA PHE A 54 10.31 21.62 1.29
C PHE A 54 11.26 22.83 1.36
N GLN A 55 10.79 24.03 1.00
CA GLN A 55 11.56 25.27 1.16
C GLN A 55 11.88 25.57 2.64
N GLN A 56 11.00 25.18 3.56
CA GLN A 56 11.21 25.29 5.01
C GLN A 56 12.17 24.23 5.58
N GLY A 57 12.78 23.40 4.74
CA GLY A 57 13.83 22.47 5.14
C GLY A 57 13.36 21.05 5.42
N ALA A 58 12.15 20.68 5.03
CA ALA A 58 11.67 19.30 5.18
C ALA A 58 12.55 18.30 4.40
N ASN A 59 12.74 17.11 4.97
CA ASN A 59 13.58 16.04 4.41
C ASN A 59 12.77 15.09 3.50
N GLY A 60 11.46 14.96 3.75
CA GLY A 60 10.57 14.12 2.97
C GLY A 60 9.14 14.13 3.48
N CYS A 61 8.26 13.42 2.79
CA CYS A 61 6.90 13.24 3.29
C CYS A 61 6.22 12.01 2.65
N ASN A 62 5.22 11.47 3.36
CA ASN A 62 4.25 10.57 2.74
C ASN A 62 3.08 11.35 2.15
N ILE A 63 2.49 10.77 1.12
CA ILE A 63 1.34 11.30 0.43
C ILE A 63 0.23 10.23 0.41
N THR A 64 -0.98 10.62 0.81
CA THR A 64 -2.15 9.77 0.69
C THR A 64 -3.23 10.42 -0.18
N ALA A 65 -4.40 9.83 -0.25
CA ALA A 65 -5.51 10.33 -1.05
C ALA A 65 -5.86 11.77 -0.69
N PRO A 66 -6.23 12.60 -1.69
CA PRO A 66 -6.30 12.31 -3.12
C PRO A 66 -5.04 12.71 -3.91
N PHE A 67 -3.90 12.97 -3.26
CA PHE A 67 -2.77 13.70 -3.82
C PHE A 67 -1.67 12.84 -4.46
N LYS A 68 -1.75 11.50 -4.43
CA LYS A 68 -0.66 10.61 -4.89
C LYS A 68 -0.26 10.82 -6.36
N GLU A 69 -1.21 11.05 -7.26
CA GLU A 69 -0.93 11.31 -8.67
C GLU A 69 -0.38 12.74 -8.91
N ARG A 70 -0.82 13.70 -8.09
CA ARG A 70 -0.32 15.08 -8.14
C ARG A 70 1.12 15.15 -7.66
N ALA A 71 1.43 14.50 -6.53
CA ALA A 71 2.79 14.41 -6.00
C ALA A 71 3.75 13.68 -6.96
N PHE A 72 3.27 12.65 -7.67
CA PHE A 72 4.05 11.98 -8.72
C PHE A 72 4.52 12.98 -9.79
N LYS A 73 3.65 13.89 -10.23
CA LYS A 73 3.97 14.87 -11.28
C LYS A 73 4.94 15.97 -10.83
N LEU A 74 5.05 16.20 -9.52
CA LEU A 74 5.92 17.24 -8.96
C LEU A 74 7.37 16.78 -8.73
N ALA A 75 7.61 15.47 -8.71
CA ALA A 75 8.92 14.94 -8.44
C ALA A 75 9.82 14.98 -9.68
N ASP A 76 11.11 15.24 -9.47
CA ASP A 76 12.13 15.30 -10.51
C ASP A 76 12.60 13.90 -10.91
N GLN A 77 12.61 12.97 -9.98
CA GLN A 77 13.06 11.59 -10.15
C GLN A 77 12.07 10.60 -9.55
N HIS A 78 11.97 9.41 -10.15
CA HIS A 78 10.99 8.40 -9.75
C HIS A 78 11.64 7.03 -9.68
N SER A 79 11.30 6.26 -8.63
CA SER A 79 11.58 4.83 -8.62
C SER A 79 10.78 4.12 -9.72
N GLU A 80 11.25 2.95 -10.17
CA GLU A 80 10.55 2.17 -11.20
C GLU A 80 9.11 1.84 -10.78
N ARG A 81 8.90 1.38 -9.54
CA ARG A 81 7.57 1.07 -9.02
C ARG A 81 6.66 2.30 -8.94
N CYS A 82 7.21 3.47 -8.65
CA CYS A 82 6.47 4.72 -8.63
C CYS A 82 6.09 5.16 -10.05
N ARG A 83 7.02 5.06 -11.00
CA ARG A 83 6.81 5.38 -12.42
C ARG A 83 5.71 4.48 -13.03
N LEU A 84 5.71 3.20 -12.70
CA LEU A 84 4.70 2.24 -13.17
C LEU A 84 3.33 2.46 -12.55
N ALA A 85 3.28 2.77 -11.25
CA ALA A 85 2.02 3.11 -10.56
C ALA A 85 1.45 4.46 -11.02
N GLN A 86 2.30 5.40 -11.48
CA GLN A 86 1.96 6.80 -11.75
C GLN A 86 1.35 7.50 -10.53
N ALA A 87 1.78 7.06 -9.35
CA ALA A 87 1.31 7.56 -8.05
C ALA A 87 2.44 7.45 -7.04
N CYS A 88 2.65 8.51 -6.28
CA CYS A 88 3.67 8.63 -5.25
C CYS A 88 3.02 8.58 -3.87
N ASN A 89 3.51 7.72 -2.98
CA ASN A 89 3.15 7.77 -1.56
C ASN A 89 4.30 8.26 -0.67
N THR A 90 5.51 8.44 -1.24
CA THR A 90 6.71 8.83 -0.49
C THR A 90 7.58 9.75 -1.33
N LEU A 91 7.85 10.94 -0.81
CA LEU A 91 8.80 11.90 -1.38
C LEU A 91 10.03 12.02 -0.48
N LYS A 92 11.20 12.12 -1.08
CA LYS A 92 12.47 12.41 -0.42
C LYS A 92 13.13 13.60 -1.10
N ARG A 93 13.58 14.58 -0.31
CA ARG A 93 14.44 15.66 -0.79
C ARG A 93 15.87 15.14 -0.91
N LEU A 94 16.48 15.30 -2.06
CA LEU A 94 17.87 14.94 -2.33
C LEU A 94 18.82 16.08 -1.93
N GLU A 95 20.10 15.81 -1.90
CA GLU A 95 21.13 16.78 -1.48
C GLU A 95 21.19 18.02 -2.40
N ASP A 96 20.90 17.84 -3.68
CA ASP A 96 20.83 18.92 -4.68
C ASP A 96 19.51 19.73 -4.60
N GLY A 97 18.61 19.35 -3.68
CA GLY A 97 17.30 19.97 -3.48
C GLY A 97 16.18 19.41 -4.37
N SER A 98 16.48 18.54 -5.33
CA SER A 98 15.48 17.86 -6.15
C SER A 98 14.66 16.86 -5.34
N LEU A 99 13.48 16.47 -5.85
CA LEU A 99 12.56 15.55 -5.20
C LEU A 99 12.60 14.18 -5.89
N PHE A 100 12.86 13.14 -5.10
CA PHE A 100 12.73 11.74 -5.50
C PHE A 100 11.40 11.18 -5.01
N ALA A 101 10.63 10.57 -5.91
CA ALA A 101 9.34 9.94 -5.62
C ALA A 101 9.45 8.42 -5.60
N ASP A 102 8.79 7.83 -4.61
CA ASP A 102 8.64 6.39 -4.51
C ASP A 102 7.17 6.00 -4.22
N ASN A 103 6.82 4.75 -4.53
CA ASN A 103 5.58 4.13 -4.10
C ASN A 103 5.90 2.88 -3.30
N THR A 104 5.78 2.99 -1.98
CA THR A 104 6.11 1.93 -1.04
C THR A 104 4.93 1.00 -0.73
N ASP A 105 3.72 1.26 -1.24
CA ASP A 105 2.52 0.47 -0.94
C ASP A 105 2.72 -1.00 -1.30
N GLY A 106 3.19 -1.28 -2.51
CA GLY A 106 3.38 -2.65 -2.97
C GLY A 106 4.54 -3.37 -2.28
N ALA A 107 5.61 -2.65 -1.94
CA ALA A 107 6.68 -3.22 -1.11
C ALA A 107 6.16 -3.56 0.28
N GLY A 108 5.28 -2.73 0.85
CA GLY A 108 4.61 -3.00 2.12
C GLY A 108 3.74 -4.25 2.06
N LEU A 109 2.94 -4.40 0.99
CA LEU A 109 2.12 -5.61 0.80
C LEU A 109 2.99 -6.87 0.70
N VAL A 110 4.03 -6.86 -0.13
CA VAL A 110 4.95 -8.01 -0.30
C VAL A 110 5.61 -8.37 1.04
N THR A 111 6.09 -7.36 1.79
CA THR A 111 6.70 -7.58 3.10
C THR A 111 5.72 -8.23 4.09
N ASP A 112 4.46 -7.78 4.10
CA ASP A 112 3.47 -8.35 5.02
C ASP A 112 3.04 -9.76 4.62
N LEU A 113 2.83 -10.04 3.33
CA LEU A 113 2.53 -11.38 2.84
C LEU A 113 3.68 -12.37 3.13
N GLN A 114 4.94 -11.92 3.02
CA GLN A 114 6.12 -12.71 3.42
C GLN A 114 6.14 -12.98 4.92
N ARG A 115 5.86 -11.97 5.75
CA ARG A 115 5.75 -12.10 7.21
C ARG A 115 4.68 -13.11 7.62
N LEU A 116 3.55 -13.15 6.91
CA LEU A 116 2.47 -14.10 7.12
C LEU A 116 2.80 -15.51 6.61
N GLY A 117 3.89 -15.68 5.87
CA GLY A 117 4.26 -16.96 5.24
C GLY A 117 3.40 -17.30 4.00
N TRP A 118 2.70 -16.31 3.43
CA TRP A 118 1.75 -16.49 2.32
C TRP A 118 2.34 -16.14 0.95
N LEU A 119 3.62 -15.81 0.87
CA LEU A 119 4.28 -15.44 -0.37
C LEU A 119 5.53 -16.29 -0.61
N GLN A 120 5.41 -17.25 -1.51
CA GLN A 120 6.49 -18.04 -2.06
C GLN A 120 6.56 -17.80 -3.59
N PRO A 121 7.70 -18.04 -4.26
CA PRO A 121 7.77 -17.93 -5.72
C PRO A 121 6.71 -18.79 -6.42
N ASP A 122 6.24 -18.32 -7.57
CA ASP A 122 5.34 -19.01 -8.49
C ASP A 122 3.92 -19.31 -7.94
N GLN A 123 3.51 -18.63 -6.88
CA GLN A 123 2.14 -18.76 -6.38
C GLN A 123 1.13 -18.00 -7.24
N HIS A 124 -0.10 -18.50 -7.23
CA HIS A 124 -1.24 -17.92 -7.93
C HIS A 124 -1.99 -16.93 -7.03
N ILE A 125 -1.93 -15.67 -7.38
CA ILE A 125 -2.64 -14.59 -6.67
C ILE A 125 -3.87 -14.17 -7.47
N LEU A 126 -5.03 -14.17 -6.81
CA LEU A 126 -6.23 -13.51 -7.29
C LEU A 126 -6.28 -12.09 -6.75
N LEU A 127 -6.10 -11.08 -7.62
CA LEU A 127 -6.14 -9.67 -7.24
C LEU A 127 -7.46 -9.05 -7.69
N LEU A 128 -8.26 -8.56 -6.74
CA LEU A 128 -9.59 -7.99 -6.98
C LEU A 128 -9.50 -6.47 -7.08
N GLY A 129 -9.94 -5.92 -8.21
CA GLY A 129 -9.98 -4.48 -8.48
C GLY A 129 -8.83 -4.00 -9.37
N ALA A 130 -9.08 -2.98 -10.21
CA ALA A 130 -8.12 -2.37 -11.14
C ALA A 130 -7.99 -0.85 -10.89
N GLY A 131 -7.96 -0.46 -9.62
CA GLY A 131 -7.84 0.93 -9.17
C GLY A 131 -6.40 1.38 -8.88
N GLY A 132 -6.27 2.54 -8.24
CA GLY A 132 -4.97 3.11 -7.86
C GLY A 132 -4.18 2.21 -6.91
N ALA A 133 -4.84 1.55 -5.96
CA ALA A 133 -4.20 0.60 -5.05
C ALA A 133 -3.57 -0.58 -5.82
N THR A 134 -4.30 -1.16 -6.77
CA THR A 134 -3.82 -2.23 -7.64
C THR A 134 -2.58 -1.82 -8.43
N LYS A 135 -2.56 -0.63 -9.02
CA LYS A 135 -1.39 -0.11 -9.76
C LYS A 135 -0.12 -0.07 -8.91
N GLY A 136 -0.25 0.26 -7.63
CA GLY A 136 0.86 0.33 -6.70
C GLY A 136 1.45 -1.02 -6.31
N VAL A 137 0.67 -2.11 -6.38
CA VAL A 137 1.10 -3.43 -5.89
C VAL A 137 1.48 -4.42 -7.01
N LEU A 138 1.03 -4.19 -8.26
CA LEU A 138 1.28 -5.12 -9.37
C LEU A 138 2.78 -5.37 -9.61
N TYR A 139 3.57 -4.32 -9.78
CA TYR A 139 4.99 -4.47 -10.05
C TYR A 139 5.75 -5.20 -8.92
N PRO A 140 5.61 -4.84 -7.63
CA PRO A 140 6.24 -5.59 -6.54
C PRO A 140 5.81 -7.06 -6.45
N LEU A 141 4.55 -7.40 -6.72
CA LEU A 141 4.08 -8.78 -6.74
C LEU A 141 4.70 -9.57 -7.90
N LEU A 142 4.77 -8.99 -9.10
CA LEU A 142 5.41 -9.62 -10.25
C LEU A 142 6.93 -9.79 -10.05
N GLN A 143 7.60 -8.81 -9.43
CA GLN A 143 9.02 -8.93 -9.05
C GLN A 143 9.25 -10.03 -8.00
N ALA A 144 8.26 -10.29 -7.14
CA ALA A 144 8.25 -11.44 -6.23
C ALA A 144 7.88 -12.76 -6.92
N LYS A 145 7.86 -12.79 -8.27
CA LYS A 145 7.60 -13.96 -9.14
C LYS A 145 6.22 -14.57 -8.92
N GLN A 146 5.21 -13.75 -8.68
CA GLN A 146 3.84 -14.23 -8.54
C GLN A 146 3.14 -14.34 -9.89
N GLN A 147 2.23 -15.31 -10.04
CA GLN A 147 1.30 -15.43 -11.16
C GLN A 147 0.00 -14.73 -10.77
N ILE A 148 -0.42 -13.70 -11.53
CA ILE A 148 -1.52 -12.84 -11.13
C ILE A 148 -2.72 -13.04 -12.04
N THR A 149 -3.89 -13.35 -11.46
CA THR A 149 -5.19 -13.19 -12.09
C THR A 149 -5.81 -11.91 -11.57
N LEU A 150 -5.88 -10.89 -12.43
CA LEU A 150 -6.46 -9.58 -12.11
C LEU A 150 -7.93 -9.56 -12.51
N ALA A 151 -8.82 -9.57 -11.52
CA ALA A 151 -10.26 -9.56 -11.73
C ALA A 151 -10.86 -8.18 -11.42
N ASN A 152 -11.64 -7.62 -12.34
CA ASN A 152 -12.29 -6.34 -12.15
C ASN A 152 -13.70 -6.32 -12.76
N ARG A 153 -14.59 -5.48 -12.21
CA ARG A 153 -15.93 -5.26 -12.75
C ARG A 153 -15.92 -4.79 -14.21
N THR A 154 -15.00 -3.90 -14.54
CA THR A 154 -14.78 -3.36 -15.90
C THR A 154 -13.56 -4.07 -16.47
N LEU A 155 -13.76 -5.00 -17.42
CA LEU A 155 -12.72 -5.84 -17.98
C LEU A 155 -11.61 -5.02 -18.65
N GLU A 156 -11.97 -3.97 -19.39
CA GLU A 156 -11.04 -3.12 -20.14
C GLU A 156 -9.98 -2.50 -19.22
N LYS A 157 -10.35 -2.14 -17.98
CA LYS A 157 -9.40 -1.61 -16.99
C LYS A 157 -8.41 -2.68 -16.53
N ALA A 158 -8.87 -3.92 -16.35
CA ALA A 158 -8.00 -5.03 -15.98
C ALA A 158 -7.07 -5.41 -17.13
N MET A 159 -7.58 -5.45 -18.37
CA MET A 159 -6.81 -5.75 -19.58
C MET A 159 -5.70 -4.70 -19.80
N ALA A 160 -6.02 -3.42 -19.69
CA ALA A 160 -5.03 -2.35 -19.86
C ALA A 160 -3.88 -2.45 -18.82
N LEU A 161 -4.19 -2.84 -17.58
CA LEU A 161 -3.15 -3.10 -16.58
C LEU A 161 -2.38 -4.38 -16.89
N ALA A 162 -3.05 -5.47 -17.23
CA ALA A 162 -2.39 -6.72 -17.57
C ALA A 162 -1.43 -6.55 -18.76
N GLU A 163 -1.85 -5.86 -19.81
CA GLU A 163 -0.99 -5.53 -20.97
C GLU A 163 0.24 -4.72 -20.54
N LYS A 164 0.02 -3.63 -19.78
CA LYS A 164 1.11 -2.76 -19.30
C LYS A 164 2.14 -3.51 -18.44
N PHE A 165 1.69 -4.46 -17.61
CA PHE A 165 2.56 -5.15 -16.66
C PHE A 165 3.04 -6.52 -17.15
N SER A 166 2.57 -7.03 -18.28
CA SER A 166 2.95 -8.36 -18.84
C SER A 166 4.45 -8.53 -19.08
N VAL A 167 5.16 -7.45 -19.36
CA VAL A 167 6.63 -7.46 -19.55
C VAL A 167 7.40 -7.72 -18.24
N TYR A 168 6.75 -7.66 -17.09
CA TYR A 168 7.36 -7.87 -15.78
C TYR A 168 7.06 -9.24 -15.17
N GLY A 169 6.14 -10.02 -15.75
CA GLY A 169 5.79 -11.36 -15.28
C GLY A 169 4.44 -11.86 -15.77
N ASN A 170 3.98 -12.96 -15.19
CA ASN A 170 2.73 -13.61 -15.59
C ASN A 170 1.52 -12.91 -14.96
N ILE A 171 0.72 -12.26 -15.80
CA ILE A 171 -0.51 -11.58 -15.39
C ILE A 171 -1.58 -11.79 -16.47
N GLN A 172 -2.79 -12.16 -16.05
CA GLN A 172 -3.96 -12.25 -16.90
C GLN A 172 -5.12 -11.44 -16.32
N ALA A 173 -5.98 -10.93 -17.20
CA ALA A 173 -7.15 -10.15 -16.82
C ALA A 173 -8.42 -10.96 -17.01
N THR A 174 -9.39 -10.73 -16.11
CA THR A 174 -10.73 -11.35 -16.21
C THR A 174 -11.79 -10.42 -15.60
N THR A 175 -13.06 -10.73 -15.81
CA THR A 175 -14.15 -10.12 -15.05
C THR A 175 -14.29 -10.77 -13.69
N LEU A 176 -15.06 -10.17 -12.77
CA LEU A 176 -15.37 -10.79 -11.47
C LEU A 176 -16.27 -12.03 -11.60
N GLN A 177 -16.99 -12.16 -12.72
CA GLN A 177 -17.90 -13.27 -13.01
C GLN A 177 -17.17 -14.46 -13.68
N ASP A 178 -16.10 -14.19 -14.45
CA ASP A 178 -15.41 -15.17 -15.26
C ASP A 178 -14.06 -15.60 -14.68
N ILE A 179 -13.90 -15.50 -13.35
CA ILE A 179 -12.67 -15.94 -12.67
C ILE A 179 -12.49 -17.44 -12.90
N PRO A 180 -11.31 -17.88 -13.41
CA PRO A 180 -11.07 -19.28 -13.72
C PRO A 180 -11.31 -20.21 -12.52
N PRO A 181 -11.88 -21.42 -12.72
CA PRO A 181 -12.15 -22.36 -11.64
C PRO A 181 -10.88 -23.11 -11.20
N GLN A 182 -9.89 -22.36 -10.75
CA GLN A 182 -8.60 -22.87 -10.29
C GLN A 182 -8.37 -22.57 -8.82
N HIS A 183 -7.36 -23.18 -8.22
CA HIS A 183 -6.86 -22.83 -6.89
C HIS A 183 -6.08 -21.52 -6.94
N PHE A 184 -6.25 -20.68 -5.90
CA PHE A 184 -5.44 -19.50 -5.66
C PHE A 184 -4.80 -19.60 -4.27
N ASP A 185 -3.49 -19.32 -4.19
CA ASP A 185 -2.79 -19.32 -2.91
C ASP A 185 -3.26 -18.15 -2.03
N VAL A 186 -3.47 -16.98 -2.63
CA VAL A 186 -3.97 -15.80 -1.93
C VAL A 186 -4.97 -15.04 -2.79
N VAL A 187 -6.14 -14.69 -2.23
CA VAL A 187 -7.00 -13.65 -2.79
C VAL A 187 -6.73 -12.32 -2.08
N ILE A 188 -6.45 -11.28 -2.86
CA ILE A 188 -6.16 -9.92 -2.36
C ILE A 188 -7.27 -8.97 -2.79
N ASN A 189 -8.00 -8.41 -1.84
CA ASN A 189 -9.01 -7.39 -2.10
C ASN A 189 -8.35 -6.00 -2.15
N ALA A 190 -8.27 -5.42 -3.34
CA ALA A 190 -7.84 -4.04 -3.60
C ALA A 190 -9.01 -3.12 -4.03
N THR A 191 -10.26 -3.57 -3.83
CA THR A 191 -11.46 -2.78 -4.17
C THR A 191 -11.78 -1.76 -3.08
N SER A 192 -12.58 -0.75 -3.42
CA SER A 192 -13.10 0.24 -2.46
C SER A 192 -14.38 -0.22 -1.75
N SER A 193 -14.88 -1.44 -1.98
CA SER A 193 -16.16 -1.91 -1.46
C SER A 193 -16.28 -1.79 0.06
N GLY A 194 -15.22 -2.15 0.79
CA GLY A 194 -15.18 -2.09 2.24
C GLY A 194 -15.28 -0.66 2.82
N LEU A 195 -14.89 0.38 2.07
CA LEU A 195 -15.08 1.78 2.47
C LEU A 195 -16.56 2.16 2.59
N HIS A 196 -17.43 1.41 1.93
CA HIS A 196 -18.88 1.57 1.95
C HIS A 196 -19.56 0.44 2.75
N GLY A 197 -18.81 -0.32 3.56
CA GLY A 197 -19.34 -1.44 4.34
C GLY A 197 -19.77 -2.64 3.50
N GLN A 198 -19.36 -2.72 2.23
CA GLN A 198 -19.74 -3.79 1.29
C GLN A 198 -18.64 -4.81 1.13
N VAL A 199 -19.02 -6.06 0.88
CA VAL A 199 -18.10 -7.12 0.49
C VAL A 199 -17.72 -6.95 -0.97
N ALA A 200 -16.47 -7.31 -1.33
CA ALA A 200 -16.05 -7.37 -2.74
C ALA A 200 -16.98 -8.34 -3.50
N PRO A 201 -17.53 -7.95 -4.68
CA PRO A 201 -18.54 -8.72 -5.39
C PRO A 201 -17.91 -9.87 -6.19
N VAL A 202 -17.38 -10.86 -5.48
CA VAL A 202 -16.81 -12.11 -6.03
C VAL A 202 -17.61 -13.30 -5.48
N ALA A 203 -17.82 -14.32 -6.29
CA ALA A 203 -18.62 -15.49 -5.92
C ALA A 203 -17.96 -16.31 -4.79
N ASP A 204 -18.77 -16.86 -3.89
CA ASP A 204 -18.30 -17.65 -2.75
C ASP A 204 -17.48 -18.87 -3.20
N GLU A 205 -17.89 -19.52 -4.30
CA GLU A 205 -17.18 -20.66 -4.87
C GLU A 205 -15.74 -20.34 -5.30
N VAL A 206 -15.47 -19.07 -5.65
CA VAL A 206 -14.11 -18.60 -5.94
C VAL A 206 -13.31 -18.47 -4.65
N LEU A 207 -13.90 -17.84 -3.62
CA LEU A 207 -13.25 -17.66 -2.31
C LEU A 207 -12.94 -19.02 -1.66
N LEU A 208 -13.83 -19.99 -1.76
CA LEU A 208 -13.63 -21.36 -1.25
C LEU A 208 -12.47 -22.12 -1.91
N ARG A 209 -11.96 -21.64 -3.05
CA ARG A 209 -10.76 -22.20 -3.71
C ARG A 209 -9.47 -21.45 -3.33
N CYS A 210 -9.55 -20.45 -2.46
CA CYS A 210 -8.39 -19.69 -2.02
C CYS A 210 -7.84 -20.25 -0.69
N ALA A 211 -6.52 -20.38 -0.58
CA ALA A 211 -5.88 -20.83 0.64
C ALA A 211 -5.84 -19.73 1.71
N ALA A 212 -5.68 -18.46 1.29
CA ALA A 212 -5.66 -17.30 2.17
C ALA A 212 -6.42 -16.11 1.58
N ALA A 213 -6.92 -15.22 2.43
CA ALA A 213 -7.61 -13.98 2.06
C ALA A 213 -6.94 -12.77 2.72
N TYR A 214 -6.60 -11.78 1.92
CA TYR A 214 -5.98 -10.52 2.33
C TYR A 214 -6.84 -9.34 1.90
N ASP A 215 -7.16 -8.43 2.81
CA ASP A 215 -7.80 -7.15 2.47
C ASP A 215 -6.79 -6.02 2.58
N MET A 216 -6.60 -5.22 1.53
CA MET A 216 -5.71 -4.04 1.60
C MET A 216 -6.27 -2.93 2.50
N GLN A 217 -7.54 -3.01 2.88
CA GLN A 217 -8.12 -2.16 3.92
C GLN A 217 -7.87 -2.75 5.30
N TYR A 218 -7.84 -1.90 6.32
CA TYR A 218 -7.68 -2.32 7.71
C TYR A 218 -8.74 -1.66 8.60
N THR A 219 -8.98 -2.29 9.74
CA THR A 219 -9.84 -1.75 10.80
C THR A 219 -9.16 -1.93 12.16
N PRO A 220 -9.53 -1.16 13.20
CA PRO A 220 -9.00 -1.39 14.54
C PRO A 220 -9.21 -2.83 15.04
N SER A 221 -10.37 -3.43 14.74
CA SER A 221 -10.68 -4.81 15.11
C SER A 221 -9.95 -5.87 14.29
N GLY A 222 -9.36 -5.51 13.13
CA GLY A 222 -8.81 -6.46 12.16
C GLY A 222 -9.85 -7.23 11.35
N ILE A 223 -11.09 -6.79 11.41
CA ILE A 223 -12.22 -7.46 10.74
C ILE A 223 -12.87 -6.46 9.78
N THR A 224 -12.46 -6.50 8.51
CA THR A 224 -13.14 -5.79 7.43
C THR A 224 -14.34 -6.62 6.94
N PRO A 225 -15.31 -6.03 6.21
CA PRO A 225 -16.41 -6.79 5.63
C PRO A 225 -15.96 -7.98 4.79
N PHE A 226 -14.90 -7.81 4.00
CA PHE A 226 -14.33 -8.89 3.19
C PHE A 226 -13.74 -10.01 4.05
N ILE A 227 -12.93 -9.68 5.06
CA ILE A 227 -12.34 -10.66 5.98
C ILE A 227 -13.41 -11.38 6.79
N GLN A 228 -14.44 -10.66 7.24
CA GLN A 228 -15.57 -11.28 7.93
C GLN A 228 -16.27 -12.31 7.04
N HIS A 229 -16.54 -11.97 5.79
CA HIS A 229 -17.17 -12.86 4.82
C HIS A 229 -16.31 -14.11 4.56
N CYS A 230 -15.02 -13.95 4.28
CA CYS A 230 -14.10 -15.07 4.08
C CYS A 230 -14.05 -16.02 5.28
N ARG A 231 -14.05 -15.48 6.51
CA ARG A 231 -14.13 -16.30 7.73
C ARG A 231 -15.43 -17.07 7.86
N HIS A 232 -16.57 -16.45 7.51
CA HIS A 232 -17.87 -17.14 7.49
C HIS A 232 -17.92 -18.30 6.49
N LEU A 233 -17.18 -18.20 5.38
CA LEU A 233 -17.01 -19.30 4.43
C LEU A 233 -16.03 -20.38 4.91
N GLY A 234 -15.34 -20.18 6.04
CA GLY A 234 -14.45 -21.16 6.64
C GLY A 234 -12.97 -20.98 6.30
N LEU A 235 -12.57 -19.90 5.62
CA LEU A 235 -11.15 -19.62 5.37
C LEU A 235 -10.44 -19.32 6.70
N GLN A 236 -9.40 -20.11 6.99
CA GLN A 236 -8.64 -20.00 8.25
C GLN A 236 -7.57 -18.90 8.19
N HIS A 237 -6.98 -18.68 7.02
CA HIS A 237 -5.91 -17.71 6.82
C HIS A 237 -6.49 -16.40 6.26
N CYS A 238 -6.81 -15.45 7.16
CA CYS A 238 -7.41 -14.16 6.81
C CYS A 238 -6.68 -13.01 7.52
N SER A 239 -6.25 -12.01 6.77
CA SER A 239 -5.61 -10.80 7.31
C SER A 239 -6.15 -9.54 6.65
N ASP A 240 -6.28 -8.48 7.45
CA ASP A 240 -6.51 -7.13 6.94
C ASP A 240 -5.18 -6.43 6.61
N GLY A 241 -5.26 -5.22 6.05
CA GLY A 241 -4.13 -4.44 5.55
C GLY A 241 -3.28 -3.71 6.60
N LEU A 242 -3.45 -3.99 7.89
CA LEU A 242 -2.64 -3.32 8.92
C LEU A 242 -1.14 -3.59 8.74
N GLY A 243 -0.78 -4.84 8.43
CA GLY A 243 0.62 -5.19 8.19
C GLY A 243 1.19 -4.44 6.99
N MET A 244 0.42 -4.31 5.90
CA MET A 244 0.80 -3.48 4.74
C MET A 244 0.98 -2.01 5.13
N LEU A 245 0.08 -1.44 5.95
CA LEU A 245 0.19 -0.05 6.43
C LEU A 245 1.51 0.18 7.17
N VAL A 246 1.87 -0.70 8.09
CA VAL A 246 3.09 -0.57 8.88
C VAL A 246 4.32 -0.82 8.00
N ALA A 247 4.29 -1.84 7.16
CA ALA A 247 5.41 -2.19 6.31
C ALA A 247 5.71 -1.12 5.24
N GLN A 248 4.70 -0.51 4.59
CA GLN A 248 4.94 0.58 3.64
C GLN A 248 5.58 1.80 4.33
N ALA A 249 5.20 2.09 5.58
CA ALA A 249 5.85 3.15 6.36
C ALA A 249 7.30 2.78 6.71
N ALA A 250 7.60 1.51 6.98
CA ALA A 250 8.97 1.04 7.20
C ALA A 250 9.84 1.21 5.93
N HIS A 251 9.29 0.96 4.74
CA HIS A 251 9.98 1.21 3.48
C HIS A 251 10.21 2.71 3.21
N SER A 252 9.26 3.58 3.59
CA SER A 252 9.46 5.03 3.54
C SER A 252 10.56 5.48 4.51
N PHE A 253 10.56 4.93 5.71
CA PHE A 253 11.58 5.21 6.72
C PHE A 253 12.97 4.75 6.26
N LEU A 254 13.08 3.56 5.67
CA LEU A 254 14.32 3.06 5.05
C LEU A 254 14.83 4.02 3.97
N LEU A 255 13.94 4.51 3.09
CA LEU A 255 14.30 5.45 2.03
C LEU A 255 14.90 6.75 2.60
N TRP A 256 14.34 7.25 3.71
CA TRP A 256 14.76 8.52 4.32
C TRP A 256 15.99 8.36 5.22
N GLU A 257 15.97 7.38 6.11
CA GLU A 257 16.91 7.24 7.23
C GLU A 257 17.98 6.15 7.02
N GLY A 258 17.86 5.36 5.95
CA GLY A 258 18.82 4.32 5.59
C GLY A 258 18.79 3.08 6.48
N VAL A 259 17.78 2.94 7.36
CA VAL A 259 17.60 1.79 8.25
C VAL A 259 16.17 1.25 8.16
N MET A 260 16.02 -0.08 8.07
CA MET A 260 14.72 -0.76 8.07
C MET A 260 14.28 -1.01 9.51
N PRO A 261 13.17 -0.40 9.98
CA PRO A 261 12.66 -0.66 11.32
C PRO A 261 12.01 -2.04 11.42
N GLN A 262 12.01 -2.61 12.64
CA GLN A 262 11.30 -3.85 12.93
C GLN A 262 9.79 -3.58 13.03
N ILE A 263 8.98 -4.36 12.31
CA ILE A 263 7.53 -4.16 12.24
C ILE A 263 6.72 -5.12 13.13
N ASN A 264 7.30 -6.28 13.49
CA ASN A 264 6.56 -7.35 14.16
C ASN A 264 5.99 -6.94 15.51
N GLU A 265 6.75 -6.19 16.32
CA GLU A 265 6.30 -5.71 17.63
C GLU A 265 5.03 -4.86 17.54
N MET A 266 4.95 -4.01 16.52
CA MET A 266 3.77 -3.17 16.27
C MET A 266 2.55 -3.98 15.85
N LEU A 267 2.75 -5.09 15.16
CA LEU A 267 1.67 -5.91 14.62
C LEU A 267 1.12 -6.93 15.63
N ASN A 268 1.88 -7.24 16.68
CA ASN A 268 1.44 -8.14 17.74
C ASN A 268 0.35 -7.51 18.63
N GLU A 269 0.32 -6.19 18.75
CA GLU A 269 -0.64 -5.47 19.57
C GLU A 269 -1.32 -4.38 18.77
N ARG A 270 -2.64 -4.45 18.58
CA ARG A 270 -3.40 -3.44 17.83
C ARG A 270 -3.84 -2.24 18.68
N GLY A 271 -3.66 -2.26 19.99
CA GLY A 271 -4.13 -1.22 20.91
C GLY A 271 -3.61 0.19 20.63
N TRP A 272 -2.51 0.34 19.87
CA TRP A 272 -2.03 1.64 19.42
C TRP A 272 -2.90 2.27 18.32
N LEU A 273 -3.77 1.50 17.64
CA LEU A 273 -4.69 2.02 16.62
C LEU A 273 -5.80 2.86 17.24
N GLU A 274 -6.10 2.68 18.51
CA GLU A 274 -7.16 3.41 19.21
C GLU A 274 -6.67 4.75 19.82
N LYS A 275 -5.37 4.97 19.79
CA LYS A 275 -4.70 6.21 20.23
C LYS A 275 -4.58 7.19 19.06
#